data_6a95ae907568634e8944b92ec460bd19
#
_entry.id   6a95ae907568634e8944b92ec460bd19
#
_cell.length_a   1.000
_cell.length_b   1.000
_cell.length_c   1.000
_cell.angle_alpha   90.00
_cell.angle_beta   90.00
_cell.angle_gamma   90.00
#
_symmetry.space_group_name_H-M   'P 1'
#
loop_
_entity.id
_entity.type
_entity.pdbx_description
1 polymer ?
#
loop_
_entity_poly.entity_id
_entity_poly.type
_entity_poly.pdbx_seq_one_letter_code
_entity_poly.pdbx_strand_id
1 'polypeptide(L)'
;MGSEMCIRDRVGLSQNACWRRLQRLQESGILKGSQAAVDLPALGLDLTVFVMIRTRHHSKEWAEGFRRHVEKLPEVVDFYRIGGDWDYLLKVVTRGMRGYDAFYQKLITDFDFSTVTGFFSMEAMMQNRPTDLTRL
;
A
#
# COMPACT_ATOMS: atom_id res chain seq x y z
N MET A 1 17.53 16.49 5.78
CA MET A 1 17.74 17.75 6.49
C MET A 1 16.48 18.59 6.63
N GLY A 2 15.65 18.68 5.60
CA GLY A 2 14.44 19.51 5.63
C GLY A 2 13.34 19.03 6.58
N SER A 3 13.12 17.71 6.74
CA SER A 3 12.02 17.17 7.54
C SER A 3 12.22 17.36 9.05
N GLU A 4 13.41 17.13 9.57
CA GLU A 4 13.71 17.33 11.00
C GLU A 4 13.62 18.80 11.40
N MET A 5 14.08 19.70 10.53
CA MET A 5 13.97 21.14 10.77
C MET A 5 12.50 21.60 10.78
N CYS A 6 11.69 21.12 9.86
CA CYS A 6 10.27 21.43 9.84
C CYS A 6 9.55 20.93 11.09
N ILE A 7 9.85 19.72 11.55
CA ILE A 7 9.28 19.16 12.77
C ILE A 7 9.71 19.97 13.98
N ARG A 8 10.99 20.29 14.08
CA ARG A 8 11.53 21.12 15.19
C ARG A 8 10.78 22.44 15.31
N ASP A 9 10.59 23.13 14.20
CA ASP A 9 9.96 24.44 14.20
C ASP A 9 8.49 24.38 14.63
N ARG A 10 7.81 23.29 14.31
CA ARG A 10 6.39 23.08 14.69
C ARG A 10 6.22 22.73 16.15
N VAL A 11 7.14 21.98 16.77
CA VAL A 11 6.99 21.50 18.14
C VAL A 11 7.76 22.34 19.16
N GLY A 12 8.52 23.35 18.73
CA GLY A 12 9.24 24.27 19.61
C GLY A 12 10.41 23.64 20.37
N LEU A 13 10.95 22.52 19.90
CA LEU A 13 12.08 21.82 20.51
C LEU A 13 13.41 22.24 19.88
N SER A 14 14.51 22.05 20.60
CA SER A 14 15.85 22.14 20.01
C SER A 14 16.03 21.02 18.98
N GLN A 15 16.96 21.21 18.04
CA GLN A 15 17.28 20.21 17.02
C GLN A 15 17.70 18.88 17.64
N ASN A 16 18.55 18.89 18.67
CA ASN A 16 19.00 17.67 19.33
C ASN A 16 17.87 16.95 20.08
N ALA A 17 16.99 17.70 20.75
CA ALA A 17 15.83 17.13 21.45
C ALA A 17 14.84 16.50 20.46
N CYS A 18 14.59 17.14 19.33
CA CYS A 18 13.73 16.64 18.28
C CYS A 18 14.32 15.36 17.69
N TRP A 19 15.63 15.36 17.36
CA TRP A 19 16.32 14.18 16.84
C TRP A 19 16.25 12.99 17.78
N ARG A 20 16.48 13.20 19.09
CA ARG A 20 16.39 12.13 20.08
C ARG A 20 14.98 11.53 20.18
N ARG A 21 13.94 12.37 20.10
CA ARG A 21 12.55 11.89 20.13
C ARG A 21 12.20 11.07 18.88
N LEU A 22 12.65 11.50 17.71
CA LEU A 22 12.48 10.74 16.49
C LEU A 22 13.18 9.37 16.57
N GLN A 23 14.39 9.32 17.10
CA GLN A 23 15.13 8.09 17.32
C GLN A 23 14.38 7.12 18.23
N ARG A 24 13.82 7.61 19.34
CA ARG A 24 13.02 6.78 20.26
C ARG A 24 11.79 6.21 19.56
N LEU A 25 11.11 7.00 18.74
CA LEU A 25 9.94 6.54 17.99
C LEU A 25 10.32 5.46 16.97
N GLN A 26 11.47 5.59 16.33
CA GLN A 26 12.00 4.57 15.42
C GLN A 26 12.38 3.30 16.16
N GLU A 27 13.09 3.42 17.27
CA GLU A 27 13.50 2.26 18.09
C GLU A 27 12.31 1.51 18.67
N SER A 28 11.24 2.22 19.03
CA SER A 28 10.01 1.60 19.53
C SER A 28 9.16 0.95 18.44
N GLY A 29 9.50 1.16 17.16
CA GLY A 29 8.74 0.65 16.02
C GLY A 29 7.50 1.45 15.66
N ILE A 30 7.19 2.54 16.39
CA ILE A 30 6.06 3.43 16.07
C ILE A 30 6.31 4.18 14.77
N LEU A 31 7.50 4.75 14.64
CA LEU A 31 7.92 5.43 13.42
C LEU A 31 8.71 4.44 12.57
N LYS A 32 8.12 4.02 11.43
CA LYS A 32 8.71 2.99 10.56
C LYS A 32 9.60 3.55 9.47
N GLY A 33 9.72 4.85 9.38
CA GLY A 33 10.51 5.53 8.37
C GLY A 33 9.75 6.65 7.70
N SER A 34 10.30 7.16 6.62
CA SER A 34 9.69 8.19 5.79
C SER A 34 9.71 7.77 4.32
N GLN A 35 8.72 8.25 3.57
CA GLN A 35 8.58 7.93 2.16
C GLN A 35 8.29 9.21 1.39
N ALA A 36 8.95 9.40 0.25
CA ALA A 36 8.68 10.52 -0.61
C ALA A 36 7.28 10.41 -1.24
N ALA A 37 6.58 11.53 -1.30
CA ALA A 37 5.36 11.63 -2.10
C ALA A 37 5.74 11.74 -3.58
N VAL A 38 5.17 10.88 -4.42
CA VAL A 38 5.48 10.83 -5.85
C VAL A 38 4.18 10.98 -6.65
N ASP A 39 4.23 11.84 -7.66
CA ASP A 39 3.13 11.95 -8.63
C ASP A 39 3.22 10.81 -9.64
N LEU A 40 2.53 9.71 -9.35
CA LEU A 40 2.58 8.50 -10.16
C LEU A 40 2.05 8.71 -11.58
N PRO A 41 0.92 9.43 -11.81
CA PRO A 41 0.48 9.74 -13.16
C PRO A 41 1.52 10.47 -14.00
N ALA A 42 2.28 11.38 -13.42
CA ALA A 42 3.36 12.09 -14.11
C ALA A 42 4.46 11.15 -14.61
N LEU A 43 4.59 9.98 -14.00
CA LEU A 43 5.52 8.92 -14.42
C LEU A 43 4.87 7.89 -15.37
N GLY A 44 3.63 8.12 -15.77
CA GLY A 44 2.88 7.21 -16.63
C GLY A 44 2.20 6.05 -15.89
N LEU A 45 2.27 6.04 -14.56
CA LEU A 45 1.54 5.08 -13.72
C LEU A 45 0.17 5.66 -13.39
N ASP A 46 -0.71 5.66 -14.38
CA ASP A 46 -1.93 6.44 -14.41
C ASP A 46 -3.21 5.64 -14.17
N LEU A 47 -3.13 4.34 -14.02
CA LEU A 47 -4.29 3.50 -13.75
C LEU A 47 -4.18 2.84 -12.37
N THR A 48 -5.15 3.15 -11.52
CA THR A 48 -5.31 2.47 -10.22
C THR A 48 -6.51 1.53 -10.29
N VAL A 49 -6.31 0.29 -9.89
CA VAL A 49 -7.35 -0.74 -9.86
C VAL A 49 -7.41 -1.35 -8.47
N PHE A 50 -8.63 -1.47 -7.93
CA PHE A 50 -8.88 -2.20 -6.70
C PHE A 50 -9.35 -3.60 -7.09
N VAL A 51 -8.52 -4.61 -6.82
CA VAL A 51 -8.78 -5.98 -7.21
C VAL A 51 -9.34 -6.73 -6.00
N MET A 52 -10.55 -7.24 -6.17
CA MET A 52 -11.25 -8.03 -5.15
C MET A 52 -11.15 -9.49 -5.52
N ILE A 53 -10.72 -10.31 -4.58
CA ILE A 53 -10.51 -11.75 -4.81
C ILE A 53 -11.34 -12.57 -3.84
N ARG A 54 -11.97 -13.61 -4.38
CA ARG A 54 -12.62 -14.65 -3.62
C ARG A 54 -11.94 -15.98 -3.95
N THR A 55 -11.64 -16.77 -2.92
CA THR A 55 -11.00 -18.08 -3.07
C THR A 55 -11.79 -19.14 -2.30
N ARG A 56 -11.65 -20.41 -2.73
CA ARG A 56 -12.14 -21.57 -1.98
C ARG A 56 -11.10 -22.09 -1.01
N HIS A 57 -9.87 -21.60 -1.06
CA HIS A 57 -8.73 -22.09 -0.29
C HIS A 57 -8.49 -21.18 0.91
N HIS A 58 -8.72 -21.73 2.10
CA HIS A 58 -8.59 -20.96 3.36
C HIS A 58 -7.52 -21.53 4.29
N SER A 59 -6.68 -22.44 3.82
CA SER A 59 -5.57 -22.97 4.62
C SER A 59 -4.47 -21.91 4.82
N LYS A 60 -3.73 -22.04 5.91
CA LYS A 60 -2.57 -21.19 6.18
C LYS A 60 -1.52 -21.31 5.08
N GLU A 61 -1.29 -22.52 4.61
CA GLU A 61 -0.30 -22.82 3.57
C GLU A 61 -0.65 -22.12 2.26
N TRP A 62 -1.91 -22.18 1.87
CA TRP A 62 -2.37 -21.49 0.66
C TRP A 62 -2.24 -19.97 0.80
N ALA A 63 -2.69 -19.41 1.93
CA ALA A 63 -2.62 -17.99 2.20
C ALA A 63 -1.18 -17.46 2.18
N GLU A 64 -0.27 -18.22 2.78
CA GLU A 64 1.16 -17.86 2.81
C GLU A 64 1.79 -17.94 1.41
N GLY A 65 1.43 -18.96 0.65
CA GLY A 65 1.86 -19.10 -0.76
C GLY A 65 1.34 -17.94 -1.62
N PHE A 66 0.09 -17.57 -1.43
CA PHE A 66 -0.50 -16.44 -2.15
C PHE A 66 0.16 -15.11 -1.75
N ARG A 67 0.43 -14.90 -0.45
CA ARG A 67 1.15 -13.72 0.01
C ARG A 67 2.51 -13.59 -0.68
N ARG A 68 3.29 -14.66 -0.72
CA ARG A 68 4.60 -14.67 -1.39
C ARG A 68 4.49 -14.40 -2.90
N HIS A 69 3.42 -14.90 -3.52
CA HIS A 69 3.17 -14.64 -4.93
C HIS A 69 2.90 -13.16 -5.18
N VAL A 70 2.01 -12.55 -4.38
CA VAL A 70 1.65 -11.13 -4.51
C VAL A 70 2.85 -10.23 -4.21
N GLU A 71 3.69 -10.57 -3.25
CA GLU A 71 4.90 -9.80 -2.91
C GLU A 71 5.87 -9.66 -4.09
N LYS A 72 5.82 -10.56 -5.05
CA LYS A 72 6.66 -10.51 -6.25
C LYS A 72 6.06 -9.65 -7.37
N LEU A 73 4.85 -9.13 -7.19
CA LEU A 73 4.14 -8.32 -8.18
C LEU A 73 4.30 -6.84 -7.82
N PRO A 74 5.22 -6.12 -8.46
CA PRO A 74 5.53 -4.72 -8.09
C PRO A 74 4.38 -3.75 -8.34
N GLU A 75 3.41 -4.15 -9.16
CA GLU A 75 2.22 -3.35 -9.42
C GLU A 75 1.30 -3.26 -8.19
N VAL A 76 1.41 -4.20 -7.25
CA VAL A 76 0.61 -4.21 -6.02
C VAL A 76 1.24 -3.29 -4.99
N VAL A 77 0.53 -2.23 -4.61
CA VAL A 77 0.99 -1.26 -3.63
C VAL A 77 0.35 -1.46 -2.25
N ASP A 78 -0.85 -2.01 -2.20
CA ASP A 78 -1.52 -2.41 -0.96
C ASP A 78 -2.14 -3.79 -1.12
N PHE A 79 -2.07 -4.59 -0.07
CA PHE A 79 -2.62 -5.94 -0.05
C PHE A 79 -3.21 -6.24 1.32
N TYR A 80 -4.52 -6.55 1.34
CA TYR A 80 -5.27 -6.83 2.56
C TYR A 80 -5.99 -8.17 2.46
N ARG A 81 -5.96 -8.93 3.54
CA ARG A 81 -6.96 -9.96 3.79
C ARG A 81 -8.15 -9.28 4.44
N ILE A 82 -9.34 -9.47 3.91
CA ILE A 82 -10.54 -8.77 4.36
C ILE A 82 -11.61 -9.75 4.83
N GLY A 83 -12.53 -9.24 5.64
CA GLY A 83 -13.74 -9.95 6.02
C GLY A 83 -14.92 -9.52 5.14
N GLY A 84 -15.99 -10.29 5.14
CA GLY A 84 -17.18 -10.04 4.34
C GLY A 84 -17.27 -10.98 3.14
N ASP A 85 -17.85 -10.50 2.05
CA ASP A 85 -18.09 -11.31 0.85
C ASP A 85 -16.85 -11.63 0.04
N TRP A 86 -15.77 -10.90 0.27
CA TRP A 86 -14.50 -11.07 -0.41
C TRP A 86 -13.39 -11.46 0.57
N ASP A 87 -12.38 -12.14 0.06
CA ASP A 87 -11.27 -12.64 0.90
C ASP A 87 -10.06 -11.73 0.88
N TYR A 88 -9.76 -11.12 -0.27
CA TYR A 88 -8.59 -10.25 -0.42
C TYR A 88 -8.91 -9.01 -1.23
N LEU A 89 -8.24 -7.92 -0.88
CA LEU A 89 -8.25 -6.65 -1.60
C LEU A 89 -6.81 -6.27 -1.95
N LEU A 90 -6.57 -5.99 -3.23
CA LEU A 90 -5.30 -5.46 -3.70
C LEU A 90 -5.54 -4.08 -4.30
N LYS A 91 -4.67 -3.13 -3.97
CA LYS A 91 -4.56 -1.89 -4.71
C LYS A 91 -3.42 -2.03 -5.71
N VAL A 92 -3.72 -1.85 -6.97
CA VAL A 92 -2.78 -2.08 -8.09
C VAL A 92 -2.61 -0.80 -8.87
N VAL A 93 -1.37 -0.45 -9.19
CA VAL A 93 -1.06 0.75 -9.98
C VAL A 93 -0.27 0.32 -11.21
N THR A 94 -0.77 0.67 -12.39
CA THR A 94 -0.18 0.24 -13.67
C THR A 94 -0.15 1.38 -14.69
N ARG A 95 0.58 1.13 -15.79
CA ARG A 95 0.53 1.95 -16.99
C ARG A 95 -0.65 1.50 -17.85
N GLY A 96 -1.78 2.21 -17.72
CA GLY A 96 -2.97 1.95 -18.52
C GLY A 96 -3.49 0.52 -18.45
N MET A 97 -4.42 0.21 -19.34
CA MET A 97 -5.09 -1.11 -19.38
C MET A 97 -4.15 -2.25 -19.77
N ARG A 98 -3.17 -1.99 -20.64
CA ARG A 98 -2.20 -3.03 -21.04
C ARG A 98 -1.34 -3.46 -19.85
N GLY A 99 -0.93 -2.51 -19.02
CA GLY A 99 -0.20 -2.80 -17.78
C GLY A 99 -1.03 -3.61 -16.81
N TYR A 100 -2.31 -3.29 -16.69
CA TYR A 100 -3.23 -4.06 -15.86
C TYR A 100 -3.43 -5.48 -16.38
N ASP A 101 -3.63 -5.65 -17.69
CA ASP A 101 -3.78 -6.99 -18.27
C ASP A 101 -2.53 -7.84 -18.03
N ALA A 102 -1.35 -7.30 -18.24
CA ALA A 102 -0.10 -7.99 -17.95
C ALA A 102 0.01 -8.39 -16.48
N PHE A 103 -0.37 -7.50 -15.56
CA PHE A 103 -0.45 -7.81 -14.14
C PHE A 103 -1.45 -8.94 -13.86
N TYR A 104 -2.64 -8.85 -14.43
CA TYR A 104 -3.70 -9.84 -14.24
C TYR A 104 -3.24 -11.25 -14.63
N GLN A 105 -2.56 -11.38 -15.75
CA GLN A 105 -2.02 -12.68 -16.20
C GLN A 105 -1.00 -13.23 -15.20
N LYS A 106 -0.15 -12.39 -14.63
CA LYS A 106 0.78 -12.80 -13.58
C LYS A 106 0.07 -13.20 -12.30
N LEU A 107 -0.98 -12.46 -11.91
CA LEU A 107 -1.74 -12.72 -10.69
C LEU A 107 -2.37 -14.11 -10.71
N ILE A 108 -3.00 -14.50 -11.82
CA ILE A 108 -3.74 -15.74 -11.92
C ILE A 108 -2.86 -16.96 -12.24
N THR A 109 -1.57 -16.75 -12.48
CA THR A 109 -0.64 -17.86 -12.77
C THR A 109 -0.41 -18.67 -11.48
N ASP A 110 -0.62 -19.97 -11.57
CA ASP A 110 -0.40 -20.96 -10.48
C ASP A 110 -1.35 -20.81 -9.27
N PHE A 111 -2.36 -19.95 -9.37
CA PHE A 111 -3.35 -19.79 -8.29
C PHE A 111 -4.76 -19.90 -8.85
N ASP A 112 -5.59 -20.65 -8.13
CA ASP A 112 -7.00 -20.86 -8.47
C ASP A 112 -7.87 -19.94 -7.59
N PHE A 113 -8.61 -19.06 -8.25
CA PHE A 113 -9.55 -18.16 -7.59
C PHE A 113 -10.97 -18.47 -8.06
N SER A 114 -11.93 -18.40 -7.14
CA SER A 114 -13.34 -18.52 -7.54
C SER A 114 -13.83 -17.26 -8.26
N THR A 115 -13.34 -16.08 -7.88
CA THR A 115 -13.70 -14.82 -8.53
C THR A 115 -12.57 -13.80 -8.37
N VAL A 116 -12.25 -13.12 -9.45
CA VAL A 116 -11.36 -11.94 -9.43
C VAL A 116 -12.08 -10.82 -10.15
N THR A 117 -12.27 -9.70 -9.46
CA THR A 117 -12.95 -8.54 -10.02
C THR A 117 -12.09 -7.29 -9.84
N GLY A 118 -11.82 -6.57 -10.92
CA GLY A 118 -11.14 -5.29 -10.87
C GLY A 118 -12.14 -4.13 -10.89
N PHE A 119 -11.96 -3.20 -9.95
CA PHE A 119 -12.70 -1.94 -9.89
C PHE A 119 -11.73 -0.82 -10.24
N PHE A 120 -11.97 -0.17 -11.37
CA PHE A 120 -11.07 0.86 -11.87
C PHE A 120 -11.39 2.19 -11.20
N SER A 121 -10.37 2.83 -10.63
CA SER A 121 -10.52 4.17 -10.08
C SER A 121 -10.67 5.17 -11.23
N MET A 122 -11.75 5.92 -11.23
CA MET A 122 -11.97 7.00 -12.21
C MET A 122 -11.19 8.25 -11.83
N GLU A 123 -11.13 8.54 -10.54
CA GLU A 123 -10.29 9.60 -9.99
C GLU A 123 -10.05 9.35 -8.50
N ALA A 124 -8.94 9.81 -8.00
CA ALA A 124 -8.66 9.79 -6.57
C ALA A 124 -9.20 11.07 -5.92
N MET A 125 -10.29 10.95 -5.19
CA MET A 125 -10.86 12.10 -4.46
C MET A 125 -9.99 12.51 -3.29
N MET A 126 -9.31 11.56 -2.67
CA MET A 126 -8.38 11.77 -1.57
C MET A 126 -7.44 10.57 -1.48
N GLN A 127 -6.14 10.79 -1.42
CA GLN A 127 -5.13 9.74 -1.29
C GLN A 127 -4.11 10.09 -0.22
N ASN A 128 -3.62 9.06 0.46
CA ASN A 128 -2.46 9.14 1.35
C ASN A 128 -2.59 10.24 2.42
N ARG A 129 -3.82 10.58 2.80
CA ARG A 129 -4.07 11.54 3.88
C ARG A 129 -3.50 10.96 5.18
N PRO A 130 -2.64 11.72 5.89
CA PRO A 130 -2.12 11.26 7.17
C PRO A 130 -3.25 11.01 8.17
N THR A 131 -3.10 9.94 8.95
CA THR A 131 -4.06 9.65 10.02
C THR A 131 -4.00 10.75 11.09
N ASP A 132 -5.15 11.23 11.51
CA ASP A 132 -5.25 12.17 12.59
C ASP A 132 -4.98 11.45 13.93
N LEU A 133 -3.77 11.63 14.47
CA LEU A 133 -3.35 11.01 15.71
C LEU A 133 -3.81 11.78 16.94
N THR A 134 -4.46 12.94 16.79
CA THR A 134 -5.02 13.69 17.92
C THR A 134 -6.22 12.99 18.55
N ARG A 135 -6.75 11.97 17.87
CA ARG A 135 -7.87 11.15 18.36
C ARG A 135 -7.46 10.05 19.35
N LEU A 136 -6.17 9.89 19.59
CA LEU A 136 -5.66 8.84 20.50
C LEU A 136 -5.95 9.13 21.96
#